data_4a69f47d4593c1a46ec73df78f8045b2
#
_entry.id   4a69f47d4593c1a46ec73df78f8045b2
#
_cell.length_a   1.000
_cell.length_b   1.000
_cell.length_c   1.000
_cell.angle_alpha   90.00
_cell.angle_beta   90.00
_cell.angle_gamma   90.00
#
_symmetry.space_group_name_H-M   'P 1'
#
loop_
_entity.id
_entity.type
_entity.pdbx_description
1 polymer ?
#
loop_
_entity_poly.entity_id
_entity_poly.type
_entity_poly.pdbx_seq_one_letter_code
_entity_poly.pdbx_strand_id
1 'polypeptide(L)'
;MIKVAVLGSRGRMGSEVVKAVTEAADLELVAQLDLGDSLDTLVSAGAQVVVDFTTPDSVMANLEFLIKNNICAVVGTTGFDDSRIAKIKSLLSSSKAGVLIAPNFAIGAVLMMEFATKAAKYFESAEIIELHHPNKVDAPSGTAARTAELMSAARKQAGRTAMPDATSTSLDGARGATVGDVPVHSVRLRGLVAHQEVLLGGIGETLSIRHDSIDRVGFMPGVLLGVRQVISHPGLTFGLENFM
;
A
#
# COMPACT_ATOMS: atom_id res chain seq x y z
N MET A 1 4.62 -4.52 26.15
CA MET A 1 3.67 -4.03 25.13
C MET A 1 4.30 -2.86 24.39
N ILE A 2 4.14 -2.79 23.08
CA ILE A 2 4.59 -1.66 22.26
C ILE A 2 3.57 -0.53 22.45
N LYS A 3 4.05 0.66 22.80
CA LYS A 3 3.22 1.86 22.94
C LYS A 3 2.94 2.51 21.59
N VAL A 4 1.69 2.48 21.17
CA VAL A 4 1.24 2.91 19.85
C VAL A 4 0.35 4.14 19.96
N ALA A 5 0.56 5.12 19.09
CA ALA A 5 -0.37 6.22 18.89
C ALA A 5 -0.88 6.25 17.45
N VAL A 6 -2.04 6.89 17.25
CA VAL A 6 -2.68 6.97 15.93
C VAL A 6 -2.92 8.43 15.57
N LEU A 7 -2.41 8.86 14.40
CA LEU A 7 -2.71 10.13 13.76
C LEU A 7 -3.79 9.94 12.70
N GLY A 8 -4.77 10.85 12.66
CA GLY A 8 -5.99 10.71 11.86
C GLY A 8 -6.97 9.72 12.46
N SER A 9 -7.00 9.59 13.79
CA SER A 9 -7.73 8.59 14.58
C SER A 9 -9.25 8.58 14.35
N ARG A 10 -9.84 9.74 14.01
CA ARG A 10 -11.28 9.87 13.72
C ARG A 10 -11.61 9.59 12.26
N GLY A 11 -10.60 9.42 11.40
CA GLY A 11 -10.77 9.04 10.01
C GLY A 11 -11.23 7.60 9.82
N ARG A 12 -11.69 7.26 8.60
CA ARG A 12 -12.20 5.91 8.27
C ARG A 12 -11.19 4.78 8.49
N MET A 13 -9.91 5.02 8.22
CA MET A 13 -8.85 4.04 8.47
C MET A 13 -8.34 4.15 9.91
N GLY A 14 -8.10 5.37 10.41
CA GLY A 14 -7.59 5.58 11.76
C GLY A 14 -8.47 4.99 12.85
N SER A 15 -9.79 5.07 12.70
CA SER A 15 -10.73 4.45 13.65
C SER A 15 -10.63 2.92 13.69
N GLU A 16 -10.37 2.26 12.56
CA GLU A 16 -10.12 0.82 12.53
C GLU A 16 -8.76 0.47 13.15
N VAL A 17 -7.73 1.30 12.93
CA VAL A 17 -6.42 1.12 13.60
C VAL A 17 -6.57 1.23 15.12
N VAL A 18 -7.32 2.23 15.61
CA VAL A 18 -7.58 2.39 17.06
C VAL A 18 -8.19 1.11 17.65
N LYS A 19 -9.22 0.54 17.01
CA LYS A 19 -9.82 -0.72 17.45
C LYS A 19 -8.81 -1.86 17.44
N ALA A 20 -8.11 -2.06 16.31
CA ALA A 20 -7.17 -3.16 16.15
C ALA A 20 -6.00 -3.10 17.15
N VAL A 21 -5.47 -1.91 17.43
CA VAL A 21 -4.42 -1.72 18.44
C VAL A 21 -4.96 -1.98 19.86
N THR A 22 -6.18 -1.55 20.16
CA THR A 22 -6.81 -1.77 21.47
C THR A 22 -7.09 -3.25 21.74
N GLU A 23 -7.44 -4.02 20.71
CA GLU A 23 -7.71 -5.46 20.81
C GLU A 23 -6.44 -6.33 20.85
N ALA A 24 -5.31 -5.81 20.42
CA ALA A 24 -4.07 -6.56 20.35
C ALA A 24 -3.39 -6.67 21.73
N ALA A 25 -3.21 -7.89 22.23
CA ALA A 25 -2.67 -8.15 23.57
C ALA A 25 -1.23 -7.70 23.81
N ASP A 26 -0.45 -7.49 22.74
CA ASP A 26 0.96 -7.09 22.76
C ASP A 26 1.19 -5.59 22.52
N LEU A 27 0.11 -4.83 22.26
CA LEU A 27 0.14 -3.39 21.99
C LEU A 27 -0.60 -2.61 23.08
N GLU A 28 -0.21 -1.34 23.25
CA GLU A 28 -0.84 -0.39 24.16
C GLU A 28 -1.17 0.90 23.41
N LEU A 29 -2.44 1.25 23.28
CA LEU A 29 -2.86 2.52 22.67
C LEU A 29 -2.65 3.66 23.68
N VAL A 30 -1.66 4.53 23.42
CA VAL A 30 -1.28 5.61 24.36
C VAL A 30 -1.77 6.99 23.95
N ALA A 31 -2.08 7.21 22.66
CA ALA A 31 -2.65 8.47 22.18
C ALA A 31 -3.44 8.28 20.88
N GLN A 32 -4.46 9.13 20.71
CA GLN A 32 -5.31 9.23 19.52
C GLN A 32 -5.40 10.70 19.14
N LEU A 33 -4.76 11.08 18.03
CA LEU A 33 -4.70 12.48 17.61
C LEU A 33 -5.37 12.68 16.25
N ASP A 34 -5.88 13.89 16.06
CA ASP A 34 -6.46 14.33 14.80
C ASP A 34 -6.09 15.78 14.50
N LEU A 35 -6.66 16.35 13.44
CA LEU A 35 -6.39 17.74 13.05
C LEU A 35 -6.62 18.71 14.22
N GLY A 36 -5.61 19.51 14.53
CA GLY A 36 -5.62 20.50 15.62
C GLY A 36 -5.04 20.02 16.95
N ASP A 37 -4.80 18.73 17.11
CA ASP A 37 -4.15 18.18 18.31
C ASP A 37 -2.63 18.41 18.25
N SER A 38 -1.98 18.63 19.44
CA SER A 38 -0.53 18.82 19.51
C SER A 38 0.23 17.50 19.38
N LEU A 39 1.22 17.44 18.49
CA LEU A 39 2.12 16.30 18.36
C LEU A 39 2.99 16.06 19.61
N ASP A 40 3.19 17.06 20.48
CA ASP A 40 3.93 16.91 21.75
C ASP A 40 3.25 15.88 22.67
N THR A 41 1.95 15.65 22.50
CA THR A 41 1.22 14.58 23.20
C THR A 41 1.83 13.21 22.94
N LEU A 42 2.37 12.95 21.74
CA LEU A 42 3.02 11.68 21.40
C LEU A 42 4.26 11.42 22.27
N VAL A 43 5.06 12.46 22.48
CA VAL A 43 6.27 12.40 23.32
C VAL A 43 5.86 12.22 24.79
N SER A 44 4.91 13.02 25.27
CA SER A 44 4.43 12.96 26.67
C SER A 44 3.78 11.62 27.01
N ALA A 45 3.08 10.99 26.05
CA ALA A 45 2.50 9.66 26.20
C ALA A 45 3.53 8.52 26.07
N GLY A 46 4.75 8.85 25.65
CA GLY A 46 5.82 7.87 25.45
C GLY A 46 5.57 6.92 24.28
N ALA A 47 4.93 7.42 23.20
CA ALA A 47 4.68 6.63 22.01
C ALA A 47 6.00 6.11 21.39
N GLN A 48 6.05 4.82 21.08
CA GLN A 48 7.19 4.17 20.41
C GLN A 48 6.95 4.05 18.91
N VAL A 49 5.69 3.82 18.52
CA VAL A 49 5.26 3.73 17.12
C VAL A 49 4.04 4.61 16.92
N VAL A 50 4.02 5.33 15.83
CA VAL A 50 2.85 6.10 15.39
C VAL A 50 2.35 5.54 14.07
N VAL A 51 1.05 5.24 14.01
CA VAL A 51 0.36 4.88 12.77
C VAL A 51 -0.28 6.15 12.20
N ASP A 52 0.12 6.54 10.98
CA ASP A 52 -0.34 7.77 10.31
C ASP A 52 -1.27 7.44 9.13
N PHE A 53 -2.55 7.76 9.28
CA PHE A 53 -3.56 7.76 8.23
C PHE A 53 -4.18 9.17 8.09
N THR A 54 -3.35 10.19 7.99
CA THR A 54 -3.76 11.58 7.80
C THR A 54 -3.91 11.95 6.32
N THR A 55 -3.36 13.07 5.90
CA THR A 55 -3.44 13.58 4.51
C THR A 55 -2.06 13.80 3.91
N PRO A 56 -1.93 13.83 2.56
CA PRO A 56 -0.66 14.14 1.90
C PRO A 56 -0.05 15.49 2.30
N ASP A 57 -0.88 16.44 2.75
CA ASP A 57 -0.42 17.78 3.15
C ASP A 57 0.22 17.79 4.55
N SER A 58 -0.24 16.92 5.46
CA SER A 58 0.24 16.88 6.85
C SER A 58 1.32 15.84 7.10
N VAL A 59 1.36 14.75 6.34
CA VAL A 59 2.22 13.60 6.61
C VAL A 59 3.72 13.92 6.69
N MET A 60 4.20 14.86 5.89
CA MET A 60 5.62 15.22 5.92
C MET A 60 6.01 15.95 7.21
N ALA A 61 5.17 16.87 7.71
CA ALA A 61 5.39 17.53 9.00
C ALA A 61 5.32 16.53 10.16
N ASN A 62 4.37 15.60 10.11
CA ASN A 62 4.27 14.51 11.08
C ASN A 62 5.55 13.67 11.11
N LEU A 63 6.03 13.22 9.96
CA LEU A 63 7.26 12.41 9.85
C LEU A 63 8.50 13.16 10.34
N GLU A 64 8.64 14.45 10.02
CA GLU A 64 9.75 15.26 10.54
C GLU A 64 9.74 15.30 12.07
N PHE A 65 8.58 15.50 12.68
CA PHE A 65 8.41 15.49 14.14
C PHE A 65 8.76 14.12 14.73
N LEU A 66 8.22 13.02 14.17
CA LEU A 66 8.43 11.67 14.66
C LEU A 66 9.90 11.26 14.58
N ILE A 67 10.53 11.48 13.43
CA ILE A 67 11.96 11.13 13.21
C ILE A 67 12.86 11.90 14.17
N LYS A 68 12.61 13.21 14.38
CA LYS A 68 13.36 14.06 15.32
C LYS A 68 13.28 13.53 16.75
N ASN A 69 12.16 12.96 17.14
CA ASN A 69 11.93 12.41 18.48
C ASN A 69 12.25 10.90 18.59
N ASN A 70 12.85 10.29 17.56
CA ASN A 70 13.13 8.86 17.48
C ASN A 70 11.88 7.97 17.68
N ILE A 71 10.72 8.41 17.24
CA ILE A 71 9.48 7.66 17.23
C ILE A 71 9.34 6.98 15.87
N CYS A 72 9.12 5.67 15.85
CA CYS A 72 8.90 4.92 14.62
C CYS A 72 7.54 5.26 13.99
N ALA A 73 7.42 5.14 12.66
CA ALA A 73 6.20 5.46 11.95
C ALA A 73 5.74 4.34 11.00
N VAL A 74 4.44 4.05 11.00
CA VAL A 74 3.76 3.21 10.01
C VAL A 74 2.78 4.08 9.25
N VAL A 75 3.04 4.31 7.98
CA VAL A 75 2.37 5.35 7.18
C VAL A 75 1.53 4.72 6.08
N GLY A 76 0.22 4.95 6.15
CA GLY A 76 -0.75 4.58 5.10
C GLY A 76 -1.25 5.77 4.29
N THR A 77 -0.82 6.97 4.62
CA THR A 77 -1.08 8.18 3.85
C THR A 77 -0.33 8.12 2.51
N THR A 78 -0.94 8.61 1.45
CA THR A 78 -0.39 8.65 0.09
C THR A 78 0.32 9.97 -0.22
N GLY A 79 0.86 10.11 -1.45
CA GLY A 79 1.45 11.37 -1.94
C GLY A 79 2.95 11.48 -1.74
N PHE A 80 3.66 10.37 -1.73
CA PHE A 80 5.13 10.35 -1.71
C PHE A 80 5.70 10.30 -3.13
N ASP A 81 6.45 11.32 -3.47
CA ASP A 81 7.31 11.38 -4.64
C ASP A 81 8.79 11.18 -4.27
N ASP A 82 9.65 11.15 -5.27
CA ASP A 82 11.10 10.94 -5.07
C ASP A 82 11.73 12.02 -4.17
N SER A 83 11.25 13.26 -4.23
CA SER A 83 11.76 14.36 -3.42
C SER A 83 11.42 14.20 -1.94
N ARG A 84 10.18 13.81 -1.64
CA ARG A 84 9.73 13.50 -0.28
C ARG A 84 10.46 12.28 0.30
N ILE A 85 10.64 11.23 -0.52
CA ILE A 85 11.41 10.03 -0.14
C ILE A 85 12.87 10.40 0.17
N ALA A 86 13.52 11.21 -0.66
CA ALA A 86 14.88 11.67 -0.42
C ALA A 86 15.00 12.48 0.87
N LYS A 87 14.03 13.37 1.14
CA LYS A 87 13.96 14.14 2.39
C LYS A 87 13.85 13.24 3.63
N ILE A 88 12.97 12.23 3.59
CA ILE A 88 12.80 11.26 4.70
C ILE A 88 14.11 10.49 4.95
N LYS A 89 14.76 9.99 3.90
CA LYS A 89 16.06 9.32 4.02
C LYS A 89 17.13 10.21 4.65
N SER A 90 17.17 11.51 4.28
CA SER A 90 18.08 12.48 4.87
C SER A 90 17.81 12.70 6.36
N LEU A 91 16.55 12.83 6.77
CA LEU A 91 16.18 12.98 8.18
C LEU A 91 16.56 11.73 9.01
N LEU A 92 16.36 10.55 8.45
CA LEU A 92 16.66 9.28 9.10
C LEU A 92 18.15 9.02 9.27
N SER A 93 19.03 9.71 8.53
CA SER A 93 20.50 9.51 8.64
C SER A 93 21.06 9.81 10.03
N SER A 94 20.37 10.62 10.82
CA SER A 94 20.74 10.99 12.20
C SER A 94 19.77 10.46 13.27
N SER A 95 18.83 9.58 12.88
CA SER A 95 17.81 9.02 13.78
C SER A 95 17.88 7.50 13.84
N LYS A 96 17.40 6.93 14.94
CA LYS A 96 17.21 5.48 15.10
C LYS A 96 15.79 5.02 14.75
N ALA A 97 14.92 5.93 14.36
CA ALA A 97 13.55 5.61 14.01
C ALA A 97 13.47 4.72 12.76
N GLY A 98 12.56 3.77 12.77
CA GLY A 98 12.11 3.05 11.57
C GLY A 98 10.88 3.75 10.98
N VAL A 99 10.80 3.86 9.68
CA VAL A 99 9.64 4.39 8.96
C VAL A 99 9.22 3.39 7.89
N LEU A 100 8.02 2.83 8.04
CA LEU A 100 7.37 2.05 6.99
C LEU A 100 6.39 2.96 6.25
N ILE A 101 6.54 3.09 4.94
CA ILE A 101 5.52 3.65 4.05
C ILE A 101 4.96 2.51 3.22
N ALA A 102 3.68 2.18 3.40
CA ALA A 102 3.04 1.11 2.66
C ALA A 102 1.85 1.63 1.83
N PRO A 103 1.93 1.53 0.50
CA PRO A 103 0.81 1.89 -0.38
C PRO A 103 -0.42 1.00 -0.17
N ASN A 104 -0.23 -0.20 0.38
CA ASN A 104 -1.30 -1.13 0.70
C ASN A 104 -0.92 -1.97 1.94
N PHE A 105 -1.87 -2.10 2.87
CA PHE A 105 -1.74 -2.91 4.08
C PHE A 105 -2.56 -4.21 4.02
N ALA A 106 -3.31 -4.47 2.96
CA ALA A 106 -3.99 -5.75 2.79
C ALA A 106 -2.96 -6.82 2.42
N ILE A 107 -2.65 -7.73 3.34
CA ILE A 107 -1.66 -8.82 3.13
C ILE A 107 -1.97 -9.61 1.86
N GLY A 108 -3.25 -9.95 1.64
CA GLY A 108 -3.67 -10.66 0.43
C GLY A 108 -3.40 -9.86 -0.87
N ALA A 109 -3.54 -8.53 -0.86
CA ALA A 109 -3.21 -7.70 -2.02
C ALA A 109 -1.69 -7.66 -2.28
N VAL A 110 -0.88 -7.59 -1.23
CA VAL A 110 0.58 -7.62 -1.33
C VAL A 110 1.03 -8.99 -1.91
N LEU A 111 0.53 -10.10 -1.36
CA LEU A 111 0.83 -11.44 -1.87
C LEU A 111 0.36 -11.63 -3.33
N MET A 112 -0.83 -11.11 -3.68
CA MET A 112 -1.30 -11.13 -5.08
C MET A 112 -0.31 -10.42 -6.01
N MET A 113 0.18 -9.22 -5.64
CA MET A 113 1.18 -8.48 -6.43
C MET A 113 2.49 -9.26 -6.59
N GLU A 114 2.99 -9.88 -5.52
CA GLU A 114 4.21 -10.70 -5.55
C GLU A 114 4.04 -11.93 -6.43
N PHE A 115 2.95 -12.68 -6.24
CA PHE A 115 2.67 -13.90 -7.02
C PHE A 115 2.46 -13.57 -8.50
N ALA A 116 1.72 -12.50 -8.81
CA ALA A 116 1.54 -12.02 -10.17
C ALA A 116 2.87 -11.62 -10.82
N THR A 117 3.72 -10.89 -10.11
CA THR A 117 5.06 -10.49 -10.58
C THR A 117 5.93 -11.71 -10.86
N LYS A 118 5.90 -12.71 -9.98
CA LYS A 118 6.65 -13.96 -10.15
C LYS A 118 6.13 -14.75 -11.35
N ALA A 119 4.81 -14.90 -11.47
CA ALA A 119 4.17 -15.67 -12.53
C ALA A 119 4.34 -15.00 -13.91
N ALA A 120 4.30 -13.67 -14.00
CA ALA A 120 4.42 -12.93 -15.25
C ALA A 120 5.66 -13.26 -16.08
N LYS A 121 6.72 -13.78 -15.45
CA LYS A 121 7.95 -14.23 -16.13
C LYS A 121 7.75 -15.48 -17.01
N TYR A 122 6.69 -16.24 -16.78
CA TYR A 122 6.48 -17.55 -17.40
C TYR A 122 5.36 -17.56 -18.44
N PHE A 123 4.41 -16.61 -18.35
CA PHE A 123 3.24 -16.55 -19.22
C PHE A 123 3.44 -15.59 -20.41
N GLU A 124 2.80 -15.92 -21.55
CA GLU A 124 2.89 -15.11 -22.77
C GLU A 124 2.06 -13.83 -22.67
N SER A 125 0.88 -13.92 -22.06
CA SER A 125 -0.07 -12.82 -21.91
C SER A 125 -0.41 -12.55 -20.46
N ALA A 126 -0.72 -11.29 -20.14
CA ALA A 126 -1.21 -10.89 -18.84
C ALA A 126 -2.16 -9.70 -18.98
N GLU A 127 -3.25 -9.71 -18.22
CA GLU A 127 -4.18 -8.57 -18.10
C GLU A 127 -4.59 -8.40 -16.63
N ILE A 128 -4.98 -7.18 -16.25
CA ILE A 128 -5.46 -6.88 -14.91
C ILE A 128 -6.86 -6.30 -15.00
N ILE A 129 -7.77 -6.78 -14.15
CA ILE A 129 -9.10 -6.21 -13.95
C ILE A 129 -9.18 -5.70 -12.51
N GLU A 130 -9.32 -4.39 -12.33
CA GLU A 130 -9.55 -3.80 -11.02
C GLU A 130 -11.00 -3.31 -10.91
N LEU A 131 -11.62 -3.57 -9.75
CA LEU A 131 -13.04 -3.32 -9.56
C LEU A 131 -13.24 -2.57 -8.24
N HIS A 132 -13.87 -1.39 -8.32
CA HIS A 132 -14.10 -0.53 -7.16
C HIS A 132 -15.50 0.07 -7.16
N HIS A 133 -15.86 0.65 -6.01
CA HIS A 133 -17.06 1.46 -5.85
C HIS A 133 -17.02 2.71 -6.76
N PRO A 134 -18.19 3.28 -7.15
CA PRO A 134 -18.27 4.41 -8.10
C PRO A 134 -17.57 5.70 -7.64
N ASN A 135 -17.35 5.86 -6.32
CA ASN A 135 -16.75 7.06 -5.75
C ASN A 135 -15.19 7.04 -5.74
N LYS A 136 -14.56 6.05 -6.40
CA LYS A 136 -13.11 6.02 -6.58
C LYS A 136 -12.73 6.97 -7.71
N VAL A 137 -11.84 7.92 -7.41
CA VAL A 137 -11.52 9.05 -8.32
C VAL A 137 -10.43 8.74 -9.34
N ASP A 138 -9.54 7.78 -9.04
CA ASP A 138 -8.45 7.35 -9.91
C ASP A 138 -8.84 6.08 -10.69
N ALA A 139 -8.40 5.98 -11.94
CA ALA A 139 -8.47 4.80 -12.80
C ALA A 139 -7.27 4.78 -13.77
N PRO A 140 -6.48 3.69 -13.79
CA PRO A 140 -6.58 2.54 -12.90
C PRO A 140 -6.24 2.87 -11.44
N SER A 141 -6.60 1.96 -10.53
CA SER A 141 -6.23 2.11 -9.11
C SER A 141 -4.71 2.06 -8.93
N GLY A 142 -4.19 2.75 -7.90
CA GLY A 142 -2.76 2.74 -7.61
C GLY A 142 -2.19 1.33 -7.42
N THR A 143 -2.95 0.41 -6.79
CA THR A 143 -2.55 -1.00 -6.64
C THR A 143 -2.46 -1.70 -8.00
N ALA A 144 -3.42 -1.49 -8.90
CA ALA A 144 -3.42 -2.12 -10.22
C ALA A 144 -2.31 -1.56 -11.11
N ALA A 145 -2.09 -0.25 -11.10
CA ALA A 145 -0.98 0.38 -11.81
C ALA A 145 0.37 -0.17 -11.32
N ARG A 146 0.56 -0.24 -10.00
CA ARG A 146 1.78 -0.77 -9.41
C ARG A 146 1.98 -2.26 -9.74
N THR A 147 0.92 -3.07 -9.70
CA THR A 147 0.99 -4.48 -10.09
C THR A 147 1.46 -4.62 -11.55
N ALA A 148 0.86 -3.84 -12.46
CA ALA A 148 1.22 -3.85 -13.88
C ALA A 148 2.68 -3.43 -14.11
N GLU A 149 3.16 -2.38 -13.43
CA GLU A 149 4.57 -1.96 -13.48
C GLU A 149 5.53 -3.09 -13.06
N LEU A 150 5.24 -3.74 -11.94
CA LEU A 150 6.07 -4.84 -11.42
C LEU A 150 6.06 -6.03 -12.36
N MET A 151 4.90 -6.41 -12.89
CA MET A 151 4.77 -7.50 -13.88
C MET A 151 5.51 -7.16 -15.17
N SER A 152 5.35 -5.96 -15.71
CA SER A 152 6.02 -5.49 -16.91
C SER A 152 7.56 -5.51 -16.74
N ALA A 153 8.06 -5.00 -15.62
CA ALA A 153 9.48 -5.04 -15.29
C ALA A 153 10.01 -6.49 -15.21
N ALA A 154 9.26 -7.38 -14.56
CA ALA A 154 9.62 -8.80 -14.44
C ALA A 154 9.62 -9.53 -15.78
N ARG A 155 8.65 -9.26 -16.66
CA ARG A 155 8.58 -9.78 -18.03
C ARG A 155 9.79 -9.33 -18.86
N LYS A 156 10.08 -8.03 -18.83
CA LYS A 156 11.26 -7.45 -19.52
C LYS A 156 12.56 -8.08 -19.04
N GLN A 157 12.73 -8.22 -17.74
CA GLN A 157 13.92 -8.87 -17.15
C GLN A 157 14.07 -10.34 -17.53
N ALA A 158 12.93 -11.04 -17.73
CA ALA A 158 12.89 -12.43 -18.21
C ALA A 158 13.02 -12.57 -19.73
N GLY A 159 13.22 -11.46 -20.47
CA GLY A 159 13.36 -11.48 -21.94
C GLY A 159 12.07 -11.82 -22.68
N ARG A 160 10.89 -11.56 -22.06
CA ARG A 160 9.61 -11.82 -22.73
C ARG A 160 9.36 -10.82 -23.86
N THR A 161 8.81 -11.34 -24.96
CA THR A 161 8.35 -10.54 -26.10
C THR A 161 7.05 -9.80 -25.80
N ALA A 162 6.62 -8.94 -26.73
CA ALA A 162 5.31 -8.31 -26.67
C ALA A 162 4.19 -9.37 -26.57
N MET A 163 3.14 -9.05 -25.84
CA MET A 163 1.98 -9.94 -25.71
C MET A 163 1.26 -10.07 -27.05
N PRO A 164 0.80 -11.26 -27.45
CA PRO A 164 0.05 -11.43 -28.68
C PRO A 164 -1.28 -10.70 -28.58
N ASP A 165 -1.54 -9.79 -29.50
CA ASP A 165 -2.80 -9.10 -29.68
C ASP A 165 -3.02 -8.81 -31.17
N ALA A 166 -4.06 -9.42 -31.76
CA ALA A 166 -4.42 -9.25 -33.15
C ALA A 166 -5.54 -8.21 -33.36
N THR A 167 -5.86 -7.42 -32.35
CA THR A 167 -6.92 -6.40 -32.44
C THR A 167 -6.55 -5.34 -33.47
N SER A 168 -7.29 -5.29 -34.56
CA SER A 168 -7.10 -4.34 -35.68
C SER A 168 -8.14 -3.23 -35.71
N THR A 169 -9.29 -3.40 -35.04
CA THR A 169 -10.37 -2.40 -34.92
C THR A 169 -10.91 -2.41 -33.51
N SER A 170 -11.03 -1.25 -32.88
CA SER A 170 -11.56 -1.13 -31.51
C SER A 170 -12.23 0.22 -31.29
N LEU A 171 -13.13 0.27 -30.33
CA LEU A 171 -13.56 1.54 -29.72
C LEU A 171 -12.50 1.99 -28.72
N ASP A 172 -12.40 3.31 -28.52
CA ASP A 172 -11.49 3.89 -27.53
C ASP A 172 -11.71 3.26 -26.14
N GLY A 173 -10.62 2.84 -25.51
CA GLY A 173 -10.63 2.23 -24.18
C GLY A 173 -11.08 0.77 -24.13
N ALA A 174 -11.49 0.14 -25.25
CA ALA A 174 -11.95 -1.24 -25.26
C ALA A 174 -10.90 -2.25 -24.73
N ARG A 175 -9.62 -1.94 -24.93
CA ARG A 175 -8.48 -2.74 -24.43
C ARG A 175 -7.92 -2.22 -23.09
N GLY A 176 -8.68 -1.34 -22.39
CA GLY A 176 -8.25 -0.74 -21.15
C GLY A 176 -7.12 0.29 -21.30
N ALA A 177 -6.45 0.60 -20.19
CA ALA A 177 -5.23 1.41 -20.16
C ALA A 177 -4.01 0.49 -20.19
N THR A 178 -2.94 0.89 -20.88
CA THR A 178 -1.68 0.14 -20.89
C THR A 178 -0.73 0.74 -19.87
N VAL A 179 -0.28 -0.07 -18.90
CA VAL A 179 0.74 0.30 -17.92
C VAL A 179 1.96 -0.60 -18.13
N GLY A 180 3.06 0.00 -18.61
CA GLY A 180 4.16 -0.79 -19.16
C GLY A 180 3.72 -1.49 -20.45
N ASP A 181 3.70 -2.82 -20.42
CA ASP A 181 3.13 -3.67 -21.49
C ASP A 181 1.87 -4.43 -21.06
N VAL A 182 1.33 -4.15 -19.86
CA VAL A 182 0.19 -4.87 -19.28
C VAL A 182 -1.10 -4.06 -19.43
N PRO A 183 -2.14 -4.58 -20.11
CA PRO A 183 -3.47 -3.97 -20.14
C PRO A 183 -4.12 -4.01 -18.75
N VAL A 184 -4.74 -2.89 -18.35
CA VAL A 184 -5.46 -2.73 -17.09
C VAL A 184 -6.88 -2.23 -17.35
N HIS A 185 -7.87 -2.97 -16.90
CA HIS A 185 -9.29 -2.66 -17.04
C HIS A 185 -9.87 -2.20 -15.71
N SER A 186 -10.60 -1.07 -15.72
CA SER A 186 -11.18 -0.49 -14.52
C SER A 186 -12.69 -0.60 -14.49
N VAL A 187 -13.24 -1.30 -13.51
CA VAL A 187 -14.68 -1.44 -13.30
C VAL A 187 -15.11 -0.54 -12.14
N ARG A 188 -16.20 0.23 -12.33
CA ARG A 188 -16.83 1.07 -11.29
C ARG A 188 -18.29 0.66 -11.15
N LEU A 189 -18.61 -0.05 -10.04
CA LEU A 189 -19.94 -0.63 -9.84
C LEU A 189 -20.37 -0.51 -8.37
N ARG A 190 -21.65 -0.23 -8.12
CA ARG A 190 -22.21 -0.25 -6.76
C ARG A 190 -22.15 -1.66 -6.18
N GLY A 191 -21.84 -1.78 -4.89
CA GLY A 191 -21.67 -3.06 -4.18
C GLY A 191 -20.22 -3.54 -4.15
N LEU A 192 -19.34 -3.01 -4.99
CA LEU A 192 -17.91 -3.30 -4.93
C LEU A 192 -17.21 -2.42 -3.87
N VAL A 193 -16.15 -2.94 -3.28
CA VAL A 193 -15.27 -2.22 -2.37
C VAL A 193 -13.92 -1.97 -3.03
N ALA A 194 -13.03 -2.96 -3.06
CA ALA A 194 -11.73 -2.89 -3.72
C ALA A 194 -11.28 -4.31 -4.09
N HIS A 195 -11.23 -4.60 -5.37
CA HIS A 195 -10.93 -5.93 -5.87
C HIS A 195 -9.93 -5.83 -7.02
N GLN A 196 -9.10 -6.85 -7.18
CA GLN A 196 -8.21 -6.96 -8.32
C GLN A 196 -8.06 -8.43 -8.71
N GLU A 197 -8.13 -8.68 -10.02
CA GLU A 197 -7.86 -9.97 -10.62
C GLU A 197 -6.76 -9.81 -11.67
N VAL A 198 -5.75 -10.65 -11.59
CA VAL A 198 -4.67 -10.76 -12.56
C VAL A 198 -4.90 -12.03 -13.36
N LEU A 199 -5.03 -11.89 -14.67
CA LEU A 199 -5.17 -12.99 -15.61
C LEU A 199 -3.84 -13.19 -16.34
N LEU A 200 -3.38 -14.43 -16.38
CA LEU A 200 -2.15 -14.82 -17.05
C LEU A 200 -2.48 -15.96 -18.01
N GLY A 201 -2.04 -15.86 -19.26
CA GLY A 201 -2.34 -16.81 -20.33
C GLY A 201 -1.10 -17.41 -20.97
N GLY A 202 -1.11 -18.72 -21.17
CA GLY A 202 -0.12 -19.49 -21.90
C GLY A 202 -0.78 -20.48 -22.85
N ILE A 203 0.01 -21.25 -23.60
CA ILE A 203 -0.51 -22.25 -24.52
C ILE A 203 -1.23 -23.35 -23.73
N GLY A 204 -2.55 -23.43 -23.90
CA GLY A 204 -3.40 -24.46 -23.30
C GLY A 204 -3.74 -24.25 -21.82
N GLU A 205 -3.35 -23.14 -21.21
CA GLU A 205 -3.64 -22.85 -19.81
C GLU A 205 -3.87 -21.36 -19.51
N THR A 206 -4.57 -21.10 -18.43
CA THR A 206 -4.68 -19.77 -17.81
C THR A 206 -4.45 -19.88 -16.31
N LEU A 207 -3.88 -18.83 -15.71
CA LEU A 207 -3.76 -18.67 -14.26
C LEU A 207 -4.44 -17.38 -13.86
N SER A 208 -5.38 -17.44 -12.91
CA SER A 208 -6.00 -16.27 -12.29
C SER A 208 -5.53 -16.13 -10.85
N ILE A 209 -5.13 -14.91 -10.47
CA ILE A 209 -4.81 -14.55 -9.09
C ILE A 209 -5.72 -13.40 -8.70
N ARG A 210 -6.58 -13.62 -7.70
CA ARG A 210 -7.58 -12.64 -7.30
C ARG A 210 -7.50 -12.30 -5.83
N HIS A 211 -7.65 -11.01 -5.51
CA HIS A 211 -7.82 -10.50 -4.16
C HIS A 211 -9.07 -9.62 -4.08
N ASP A 212 -9.88 -9.84 -3.05
CA ASP A 212 -11.10 -9.11 -2.75
C ASP A 212 -11.00 -8.48 -1.35
N SER A 213 -10.90 -7.15 -1.27
CA SER A 213 -11.11 -6.40 -0.03
C SER A 213 -12.60 -6.16 0.14
N ILE A 214 -13.19 -6.76 1.16
CA ILE A 214 -14.63 -6.67 1.46
C ILE A 214 -14.88 -5.58 2.49
N ASP A 215 -13.96 -5.42 3.44
CA ASP A 215 -14.04 -4.45 4.52
C ASP A 215 -12.65 -3.88 4.86
N ARG A 216 -12.63 -2.66 5.48
CA ARG A 216 -11.38 -2.00 5.92
C ARG A 216 -10.64 -2.75 7.03
N VAL A 217 -11.34 -3.56 7.80
CA VAL A 217 -10.73 -4.46 8.79
C VAL A 217 -9.65 -5.36 8.16
N GLY A 218 -9.81 -5.74 6.88
CA GLY A 218 -8.82 -6.52 6.14
C GLY A 218 -7.43 -5.89 5.99
N PHE A 219 -7.29 -4.58 6.23
CA PHE A 219 -5.98 -3.90 6.25
C PHE A 219 -5.28 -3.99 7.62
N MET A 220 -6.02 -4.26 8.68
CA MET A 220 -5.50 -4.19 10.05
C MET A 220 -4.41 -5.21 10.35
N PRO A 221 -4.47 -6.47 9.88
CA PRO A 221 -3.36 -7.41 10.05
C PRO A 221 -2.03 -6.89 9.51
N GLY A 222 -2.03 -6.23 8.35
CA GLY A 222 -0.82 -5.62 7.79
C GLY A 222 -0.35 -4.39 8.55
N VAL A 223 -1.27 -3.54 9.03
CA VAL A 223 -0.92 -2.41 9.90
C VAL A 223 -0.24 -2.90 11.18
N LEU A 224 -0.82 -3.91 11.84
CA LEU A 224 -0.25 -4.49 13.07
C LEU A 224 1.08 -5.19 12.81
N LEU A 225 1.26 -5.84 11.67
CA LEU A 225 2.55 -6.38 11.23
C LEU A 225 3.57 -5.25 11.13
N GLY A 226 3.21 -4.15 10.44
CA GLY A 226 4.05 -2.96 10.32
C GLY A 226 4.46 -2.39 11.69
N VAL A 227 3.52 -2.26 12.61
CA VAL A 227 3.77 -1.76 13.98
C VAL A 227 4.78 -2.65 14.72
N ARG A 228 4.65 -3.97 14.61
CA ARG A 228 5.55 -4.92 15.29
C ARG A 228 6.96 -4.92 14.72
N GLN A 229 7.07 -4.77 13.40
CA GLN A 229 8.36 -4.91 12.70
C GLN A 229 9.15 -3.59 12.63
N VAL A 230 8.49 -2.44 12.53
CA VAL A 230 9.15 -1.15 12.27
C VAL A 230 10.19 -0.77 13.31
N ILE A 231 10.05 -1.20 14.56
CA ILE A 231 10.98 -0.91 15.67
C ILE A 231 12.34 -1.55 15.43
N SER A 232 12.36 -2.74 14.86
CA SER A 232 13.60 -3.49 14.57
C SER A 232 14.22 -3.19 13.22
N HIS A 233 13.60 -2.27 12.45
CA HIS A 233 14.05 -1.89 11.11
C HIS A 233 14.30 -0.37 11.02
N PRO A 234 15.41 0.14 11.59
CA PRO A 234 15.77 1.55 11.48
C PRO A 234 15.93 1.98 10.02
N GLY A 235 15.54 3.22 9.73
CA GLY A 235 15.59 3.76 8.39
C GLY A 235 14.25 3.68 7.66
N LEU A 236 14.26 3.88 6.34
CA LEU A 236 13.05 3.88 5.51
C LEU A 236 12.85 2.53 4.84
N THR A 237 11.71 1.93 5.09
CA THR A 237 11.17 0.77 4.37
C THR A 237 9.98 1.22 3.53
N PHE A 238 9.96 0.92 2.25
CA PHE A 238 8.85 1.22 1.35
C PHE A 238 8.22 -0.08 0.84
N GLY A 239 6.94 -0.28 1.16
CA GLY A 239 6.19 -1.51 0.87
C GLY A 239 6.16 -2.48 2.05
N LEU A 240 4.95 -3.03 2.30
CA LEU A 240 4.72 -3.98 3.40
C LEU A 240 5.43 -5.32 3.16
N GLU A 241 5.64 -5.68 1.88
CA GLU A 241 6.34 -6.90 1.44
C GLU A 241 7.72 -7.08 2.08
N ASN A 242 8.36 -5.99 2.47
CA ASN A 242 9.68 -6.05 3.10
C ASN A 242 9.63 -6.45 4.59
N PHE A 243 8.42 -6.57 5.15
CA PHE A 243 8.18 -7.02 6.53
C PHE A 243 7.48 -8.39 6.61
N MET A 244 7.22 -9.02 5.44
CA MET A 244 6.53 -10.32 5.32
C MET A 244 7.49 -11.50 5.25
#